data_5d4b13c6f070fff4496aedef454586d3
#
_entry.id   5d4b13c6f070fff4496aedef454586d3
#
_cell.length_a   1.000
_cell.length_b   1.000
_cell.length_c   1.000
_cell.angle_alpha   90.00
_cell.angle_beta   90.00
_cell.angle_gamma   90.00
#
_symmetry.space_group_name_H-M   'P 1'
#
loop_
_entity.id
_entity.type
_entity.pdbx_description
1 polymer ?
#
loop_
_entity_poly.entity_id
_entity_poly.type
_entity_poly.pdbx_seq_one_letter_code
_entity_poly.pdbx_strand_id
1 'polypeptide(L)'
;MTHMSNYGNDRLALYTFESVVKFLRCWTNVRLASAPPLALAEKYFQLRPDELNPLWGNPCDDIRHRRIWSKSKWCDTLPKILVIGPQKTGSTALYTFLAMHPTLVPNLPSPTTYEELQFFNNNNYLKGLDWYLNFFPPSQGNSTQILFEKSATYFDGDLVPRRAHALLPNAKIIAILISPSKRAYSWYQHIRSHGDPVANNYTFYTVITANDSAPKHLRDLRNRCLNPGKYSHYLERWLAEYSSHQIHILDGSLLRSEPAAVMNTLQKFLKIPHLDYNKLLKYDPKKGFFCQVTSNEKTKCLGKSKGRVYPPMDEVSTKFLRRYYTQHNTALSKLLVRLGRPVPQWLKDELSNG
;
A
#
# COMPACT_ATOMS: atom_id res chain seq x y z
N MET A 1 -5.46 -30.02 -0.26
CA MET A 1 -4.71 -31.29 -0.44
C MET A 1 -4.46 -31.90 0.93
N THR A 2 -5.13 -32.98 1.24
CA THR A 2 -4.83 -33.77 2.44
C THR A 2 -3.59 -34.62 2.14
N HIS A 3 -2.55 -34.51 2.95
CA HIS A 3 -1.37 -35.34 2.84
C HIS A 3 -1.77 -36.79 3.18
N MET A 4 -1.85 -37.64 2.18
CA MET A 4 -2.22 -39.07 2.31
C MET A 4 -1.24 -39.86 3.19
N SER A 5 -0.04 -39.33 3.49
CA SER A 5 0.95 -40.01 4.33
C SER A 5 0.50 -40.30 5.76
N ASN A 6 -0.42 -39.47 6.30
CA ASN A 6 -0.95 -39.68 7.66
C ASN A 6 -2.19 -40.59 7.70
N TYR A 7 -2.81 -40.87 6.53
CA TYR A 7 -4.03 -41.67 6.43
C TYR A 7 -3.79 -43.08 5.85
N GLY A 8 -2.57 -43.40 5.48
CA GLY A 8 -2.24 -44.70 4.88
C GLY A 8 -2.51 -45.90 5.78
N ASN A 9 -2.67 -45.68 7.07
CA ASN A 9 -3.04 -46.71 8.05
C ASN A 9 -4.51 -46.62 8.51
N ASP A 10 -5.26 -45.60 8.07
CA ASP A 10 -6.67 -45.43 8.42
C ASP A 10 -7.57 -46.10 7.40
N ARG A 11 -7.91 -47.36 7.67
CA ARG A 11 -8.81 -48.15 6.83
C ARG A 11 -10.20 -47.52 6.68
N LEU A 12 -10.67 -46.72 7.65
CA LEU A 12 -11.97 -46.10 7.63
C LEU A 12 -11.99 -44.91 6.63
N ALA A 13 -10.90 -44.13 6.60
CA ALA A 13 -10.77 -43.02 5.61
C ALA A 13 -10.73 -43.56 4.17
N LEU A 14 -9.99 -44.66 3.93
CA LEU A 14 -9.95 -45.33 2.62
C LEU A 14 -11.31 -45.87 2.20
N TYR A 15 -11.99 -46.55 3.12
CA TYR A 15 -13.34 -47.09 2.90
C TYR A 15 -14.34 -45.97 2.58
N THR A 16 -14.31 -44.90 3.34
CA THR A 16 -15.18 -43.71 3.10
C THR A 16 -14.93 -43.11 1.72
N PHE A 17 -13.66 -42.95 1.35
CA PHE A 17 -13.29 -42.43 0.03
C PHE A 17 -13.77 -43.35 -1.11
N GLU A 18 -13.53 -44.65 -1.00
CA GLU A 18 -14.01 -45.64 -1.97
C GLU A 18 -15.55 -45.63 -2.11
N SER A 19 -16.23 -45.53 -0.96
CA SER A 19 -17.69 -45.47 -0.95
C SER A 19 -18.25 -44.25 -1.63
N VAL A 20 -17.64 -43.08 -1.40
CA VAL A 20 -17.97 -41.83 -2.07
C VAL A 20 -17.73 -41.94 -3.58
N VAL A 21 -16.58 -42.46 -3.99
CA VAL A 21 -16.22 -42.64 -5.41
C VAL A 21 -17.22 -43.60 -6.10
N LYS A 22 -17.56 -44.71 -5.45
CA LYS A 22 -18.58 -45.66 -5.95
C LYS A 22 -19.95 -45.01 -6.07
N PHE A 23 -20.39 -44.26 -5.06
CA PHE A 23 -21.67 -43.53 -5.10
C PHE A 23 -21.72 -42.54 -6.26
N LEU A 24 -20.68 -41.70 -6.42
CA LEU A 24 -20.61 -40.73 -7.51
C LEU A 24 -20.63 -41.38 -8.88
N ARG A 25 -19.97 -42.52 -9.07
CA ARG A 25 -19.94 -43.26 -10.35
C ARG A 25 -21.27 -43.95 -10.67
N CYS A 26 -21.96 -44.49 -9.67
CA CYS A 26 -23.14 -45.32 -9.87
C CYS A 26 -24.43 -44.53 -9.87
N TRP A 27 -24.48 -43.41 -9.15
CA TRP A 27 -25.73 -42.71 -8.84
C TRP A 27 -25.78 -41.26 -9.32
N THR A 28 -24.71 -40.77 -9.99
CA THR A 28 -24.68 -39.40 -10.49
C THR A 28 -24.11 -39.34 -11.91
N ASN A 29 -24.39 -38.25 -12.61
CA ASN A 29 -23.80 -37.94 -13.91
C ASN A 29 -22.37 -37.33 -13.81
N VAL A 30 -21.76 -37.33 -12.63
CA VAL A 30 -20.45 -36.79 -12.39
C VAL A 30 -19.38 -37.71 -13.00
N ARG A 31 -18.56 -37.15 -13.86
CA ARG A 31 -17.35 -37.85 -14.41
C ARG A 31 -16.19 -37.55 -13.51
N LEU A 32 -15.65 -38.61 -12.91
CA LEU A 32 -14.41 -38.52 -12.14
C LEU A 32 -13.22 -38.55 -13.06
N ALA A 33 -12.35 -37.55 -12.99
CA ALA A 33 -11.11 -37.48 -13.72
C ALA A 33 -9.94 -37.35 -12.73
N SER A 34 -8.82 -38.02 -13.05
CA SER A 34 -7.58 -37.82 -12.34
C SER A 34 -6.60 -37.06 -13.24
N ALA A 35 -5.85 -36.16 -12.65
CA ALA A 35 -4.82 -35.39 -13.33
C ALA A 35 -3.65 -35.13 -12.35
N PRO A 36 -2.45 -34.79 -12.83
CA PRO A 36 -1.38 -34.35 -11.97
C PRO A 36 -1.80 -33.19 -11.06
N PRO A 37 -1.28 -33.08 -9.85
CA PRO A 37 -1.71 -32.08 -8.88
C PRO A 37 -1.73 -30.63 -9.41
N LEU A 38 -0.75 -30.27 -10.26
CA LEU A 38 -0.67 -28.97 -10.89
C LEU A 38 -1.86 -28.72 -11.83
N ALA A 39 -2.18 -29.68 -12.71
CA ALA A 39 -3.29 -29.57 -13.64
C ALA A 39 -4.65 -29.56 -12.93
N LEU A 40 -4.79 -30.26 -11.80
CA LEU A 40 -5.98 -30.19 -10.93
C LEU A 40 -6.10 -28.81 -10.29
N ALA A 41 -5.00 -28.26 -9.80
CA ALA A 41 -4.98 -26.91 -9.24
C ALA A 41 -5.33 -25.85 -10.28
N GLU A 42 -4.75 -25.93 -11.49
CA GLU A 42 -5.09 -25.02 -12.59
C GLU A 42 -6.59 -25.10 -12.95
N LYS A 43 -7.13 -26.31 -13.07
CA LYS A 43 -8.55 -26.51 -13.37
C LYS A 43 -9.46 -26.02 -12.25
N TYR A 44 -9.10 -26.30 -11.01
CA TYR A 44 -9.82 -25.82 -9.83
C TYR A 44 -9.92 -24.29 -9.81
N PHE A 45 -8.79 -23.62 -10.00
CA PHE A 45 -8.74 -22.17 -10.01
C PHE A 45 -9.37 -21.53 -11.25
N GLN A 46 -9.43 -22.22 -12.38
CA GLN A 46 -10.23 -21.79 -13.53
C GLN A 46 -11.74 -21.79 -13.22
N LEU A 47 -12.21 -22.75 -12.43
CA LEU A 47 -13.60 -22.87 -12.01
C LEU A 47 -13.94 -21.95 -10.82
N ARG A 48 -12.93 -21.57 -10.04
CA ARG A 48 -13.05 -20.76 -8.84
C ARG A 48 -11.99 -19.63 -8.82
N PRO A 49 -12.13 -18.64 -9.71
CA PRO A 49 -11.15 -17.55 -9.81
C PRO A 49 -11.03 -16.73 -8.51
N ASP A 50 -12.10 -16.69 -7.69
CA ASP A 50 -12.09 -16.01 -6.40
C ASP A 50 -11.14 -16.67 -5.38
N GLU A 51 -10.89 -17.96 -5.51
CA GLU A 51 -9.98 -18.70 -4.64
C GLU A 51 -8.50 -18.62 -5.09
N LEU A 52 -8.24 -18.10 -6.30
CA LEU A 52 -6.88 -17.74 -6.74
C LEU A 52 -6.23 -16.65 -5.90
N ASN A 53 -7.03 -15.90 -5.14
CA ASN A 53 -6.57 -14.84 -4.28
C ASN A 53 -6.91 -15.15 -2.81
N PRO A 54 -6.25 -16.14 -2.19
CA PRO A 54 -6.51 -16.48 -0.80
C PRO A 54 -6.34 -15.22 0.07
N LEU A 55 -7.27 -15.01 0.98
CA LEU A 55 -7.14 -13.95 1.98
C LEU A 55 -6.46 -14.53 3.22
N TRP A 56 -5.32 -13.97 3.59
CA TRP A 56 -4.72 -14.24 4.89
C TRP A 56 -5.55 -13.52 5.95
N GLY A 57 -6.40 -14.29 6.65
CA GLY A 57 -7.16 -13.77 7.80
C GLY A 57 -6.24 -13.49 8.98
N ASN A 58 -6.73 -12.66 9.93
CA ASN A 58 -6.00 -12.40 11.16
C ASN A 58 -5.98 -13.67 12.03
N PRO A 59 -4.83 -14.29 12.28
CA PRO A 59 -4.75 -15.53 13.05
C PRO A 59 -5.17 -15.32 14.51
N CYS A 60 -5.28 -14.09 14.98
CA CYS A 60 -5.62 -13.76 16.35
C CYS A 60 -7.13 -13.62 16.59
N ASP A 61 -7.93 -13.54 15.55
CA ASP A 61 -9.38 -13.41 15.64
C ASP A 61 -10.08 -14.77 15.94
N ASP A 62 -9.43 -15.89 15.62
CA ASP A 62 -9.92 -17.23 15.99
C ASP A 62 -9.33 -17.65 17.34
N ILE A 63 -10.20 -17.94 18.33
CA ILE A 63 -9.81 -18.35 19.69
C ILE A 63 -8.93 -19.61 19.67
N ARG A 64 -9.16 -20.54 18.74
CA ARG A 64 -8.38 -21.77 18.60
C ARG A 64 -6.98 -21.47 18.06
N HIS A 65 -6.88 -20.64 17.03
CA HIS A 65 -5.61 -20.19 16.48
C HIS A 65 -4.88 -19.26 17.44
N ARG A 66 -5.56 -18.38 18.15
CA ARG A 66 -4.96 -17.46 19.12
C ARG A 66 -4.13 -18.18 20.20
N ARG A 67 -4.57 -19.35 20.67
CA ARG A 67 -3.80 -20.15 21.63
C ARG A 67 -2.51 -20.74 21.04
N ILE A 68 -2.53 -21.09 19.76
CA ILE A 68 -1.36 -21.60 19.04
C ILE A 68 -0.40 -20.45 18.75
N TRP A 69 -0.91 -19.35 18.22
CA TRP A 69 -0.14 -18.18 17.81
C TRP A 69 0.39 -17.37 19.00
N SER A 70 -0.32 -17.31 20.13
CA SER A 70 0.17 -16.64 21.33
C SER A 70 1.44 -17.28 21.92
N LYS A 71 1.67 -18.57 21.67
CA LYS A 71 2.92 -19.25 22.05
C LYS A 71 4.11 -18.75 21.23
N SER A 72 3.90 -18.33 19.99
CA SER A 72 4.94 -17.78 19.11
C SER A 72 5.02 -16.26 19.14
N LYS A 73 4.19 -15.56 19.92
CA LYS A 73 4.11 -14.09 20.03
C LYS A 73 3.75 -13.36 18.71
N TRP A 74 3.16 -14.04 17.75
CA TRP A 74 2.92 -13.47 16.42
C TRP A 74 1.79 -12.47 16.38
N CYS A 75 0.79 -12.59 17.25
CA CYS A 75 -0.33 -11.66 17.32
C CYS A 75 0.10 -10.23 17.68
N ASP A 76 1.14 -10.07 18.48
CA ASP A 76 1.68 -8.78 18.88
C ASP A 76 2.63 -8.18 17.83
N THR A 77 3.00 -8.96 16.82
CA THR A 77 3.93 -8.53 15.75
C THR A 77 3.23 -8.03 14.48
N LEU A 78 1.90 -8.00 14.45
CA LEU A 78 1.17 -7.43 13.32
C LEU A 78 1.19 -5.88 13.38
N PRO A 79 1.45 -5.19 12.26
CA PRO A 79 1.43 -3.73 12.24
C PRO A 79 0.02 -3.20 12.47
N LYS A 80 -0.07 -2.13 13.25
CA LYS A 80 -1.34 -1.43 13.55
C LYS A 80 -1.55 -0.19 12.69
N ILE A 81 -0.56 0.18 11.89
CA ILE A 81 -0.58 1.37 11.03
C ILE A 81 -0.01 1.01 9.66
N LEU A 82 -0.71 1.39 8.60
CA LEU A 82 -0.23 1.27 7.22
C LEU A 82 -0.17 2.66 6.57
N VAL A 83 1.00 3.03 6.06
CA VAL A 83 1.20 4.20 5.19
C VAL A 83 1.14 3.72 3.75
N ILE A 84 0.01 3.98 3.08
CA ILE A 84 -0.32 3.36 1.80
C ILE A 84 0.14 4.14 0.57
N GLY A 85 0.62 5.35 0.73
CA GLY A 85 1.03 6.22 -0.39
C GLY A 85 -0.09 7.17 -0.83
N PRO A 86 -0.27 7.44 -2.13
CA PRO A 86 0.42 6.86 -3.30
C PRO A 86 1.90 7.27 -3.44
N GLN A 87 2.57 6.64 -4.41
CA GLN A 87 3.97 6.97 -4.70
C GLN A 87 4.14 8.44 -5.12
N LYS A 88 5.25 9.05 -4.74
CA LYS A 88 5.67 10.43 -5.06
C LYS A 88 4.89 11.54 -4.35
N THR A 89 4.26 11.21 -3.22
CA THR A 89 3.51 12.20 -2.41
C THR A 89 4.21 12.59 -1.11
N GLY A 90 5.40 12.03 -0.83
CA GLY A 90 6.14 12.31 0.40
C GLY A 90 6.15 11.17 1.43
N SER A 91 5.74 9.97 1.05
CA SER A 91 5.65 8.81 1.96
C SER A 91 6.97 8.45 2.67
N THR A 92 8.13 8.65 2.01
CA THR A 92 9.43 8.42 2.67
C THR A 92 9.72 9.48 3.76
N ALA A 93 9.32 10.74 3.53
CA ALA A 93 9.48 11.77 4.57
C ALA A 93 8.59 11.44 5.78
N LEU A 94 7.32 11.08 5.53
CA LEU A 94 6.42 10.65 6.59
C LEU A 94 6.94 9.43 7.34
N TYR A 95 7.44 8.41 6.64
CA TYR A 95 8.08 7.24 7.26
C TYR A 95 9.21 7.66 8.21
N THR A 96 10.09 8.55 7.75
CA THR A 96 11.20 9.05 8.57
C THR A 96 10.70 9.80 9.81
N PHE A 97 9.67 10.63 9.66
CA PHE A 97 9.10 11.38 10.80
C PHE A 97 8.38 10.46 11.79
N LEU A 98 7.64 9.47 11.31
CA LEU A 98 7.02 8.46 12.18
C LEU A 98 8.07 7.66 12.96
N ALA A 99 9.16 7.26 12.30
CA ALA A 99 10.25 6.51 12.93
C ALA A 99 11.05 7.30 14.01
N MET A 100 10.87 8.63 14.07
CA MET A 100 11.43 9.45 15.15
C MET A 100 10.61 9.34 16.46
N HIS A 101 9.37 8.86 16.37
CA HIS A 101 8.50 8.77 17.53
C HIS A 101 8.83 7.52 18.37
N PRO A 102 9.09 7.65 19.69
CA PRO A 102 9.57 6.54 20.52
C PRO A 102 8.56 5.37 20.64
N THR A 103 7.27 5.65 20.46
CA THR A 103 6.21 4.62 20.49
C THR A 103 6.07 3.88 19.17
N LEU A 104 6.59 4.41 18.04
CA LEU A 104 6.40 3.84 16.72
C LEU A 104 7.63 3.08 16.25
N VAL A 105 7.43 1.85 15.79
CA VAL A 105 8.50 0.99 15.29
C VAL A 105 8.20 0.59 13.86
N PRO A 106 9.06 0.96 12.90
CA PRO A 106 8.90 0.57 11.51
C PRO A 106 9.22 -0.92 11.29
N ASN A 107 8.74 -1.47 10.18
CA ASN A 107 9.21 -2.74 9.68
C ASN A 107 10.73 -2.71 9.38
N LEU A 108 11.37 -3.86 9.50
CA LEU A 108 12.73 -4.07 9.02
C LEU A 108 12.79 -3.93 7.49
N PRO A 109 13.91 -3.46 6.93
CA PRO A 109 14.03 -3.28 5.49
C PRO A 109 14.04 -4.61 4.75
N SER A 110 13.35 -4.65 3.61
CA SER A 110 13.43 -5.76 2.66
C SER A 110 14.71 -5.66 1.82
N PRO A 111 15.38 -6.77 1.52
CA PRO A 111 16.57 -6.76 0.66
C PRO A 111 16.35 -6.19 -0.74
N THR A 112 15.14 -6.30 -1.27
CA THR A 112 14.80 -5.91 -2.65
C THR A 112 14.12 -4.55 -2.76
N THR A 113 13.33 -4.16 -1.76
CA THR A 113 12.49 -2.96 -1.81
C THR A 113 12.74 -1.99 -0.65
N TYR A 114 13.78 -2.25 0.13
CA TYR A 114 14.19 -1.43 1.29
C TYR A 114 13.06 -1.27 2.31
N GLU A 115 12.64 -0.04 2.61
CA GLU A 115 11.60 0.25 3.60
C GLU A 115 10.17 -0.19 3.18
N GLU A 116 9.95 -0.59 1.91
CA GLU A 116 8.63 -0.98 1.40
C GLU A 116 8.51 -2.50 1.26
N LEU A 117 7.71 -3.15 2.10
CA LEU A 117 7.55 -4.61 2.02
C LEU A 117 6.70 -5.04 0.81
N GLN A 118 5.72 -4.22 0.45
CA GLN A 118 4.80 -4.49 -0.66
C GLN A 118 4.12 -5.87 -0.52
N PHE A 119 3.85 -6.32 0.72
CA PHE A 119 3.30 -7.64 1.00
C PHE A 119 1.94 -7.84 0.34
N PHE A 120 1.01 -6.88 0.51
CA PHE A 120 -0.34 -6.99 -0.03
C PHE A 120 -0.42 -6.90 -1.56
N ASN A 121 0.68 -6.57 -2.26
CA ASN A 121 0.79 -6.65 -3.71
C ASN A 121 0.96 -8.11 -4.18
N ASN A 122 0.58 -8.39 -5.44
CA ASN A 122 0.39 -9.75 -5.95
C ASN A 122 1.54 -10.72 -5.65
N ASN A 123 2.77 -10.37 -6.00
CA ASN A 123 3.89 -11.32 -5.92
C ASN A 123 4.35 -11.61 -4.49
N ASN A 124 4.34 -10.61 -3.61
CA ASN A 124 4.81 -10.79 -2.24
C ASN A 124 3.73 -11.44 -1.37
N TYR A 125 2.46 -11.26 -1.69
CA TYR A 125 1.35 -11.87 -0.96
C TYR A 125 1.40 -13.40 -1.00
N LEU A 126 1.87 -13.96 -2.10
CA LEU A 126 2.01 -15.41 -2.27
C LEU A 126 3.17 -16.01 -1.46
N LYS A 127 4.07 -15.19 -0.91
CA LYS A 127 5.14 -15.66 -0.01
C LYS A 127 4.62 -16.07 1.38
N GLY A 128 3.39 -15.73 1.70
CA GLY A 128 2.71 -16.12 2.92
C GLY A 128 2.99 -15.21 4.12
N LEU A 129 2.22 -15.47 5.18
CA LEU A 129 2.22 -14.64 6.38
C LEU A 129 3.56 -14.72 7.14
N ASP A 130 4.20 -15.90 7.18
CA ASP A 130 5.49 -16.09 7.84
C ASP A 130 6.57 -15.19 7.23
N TRP A 131 6.60 -15.08 5.90
CA TRP A 131 7.51 -14.16 5.22
C TRP A 131 7.27 -12.72 5.65
N TYR A 132 6.01 -12.29 5.74
CA TYR A 132 5.65 -10.93 6.13
C TYR A 132 6.06 -10.61 7.57
N LEU A 133 5.79 -11.53 8.48
CA LEU A 133 6.06 -11.36 9.92
C LEU A 133 7.55 -11.29 10.25
N ASN A 134 8.41 -11.91 9.44
CA ASN A 134 9.86 -11.83 9.62
C ASN A 134 10.43 -10.39 9.53
N PHE A 135 9.67 -9.45 9.00
CA PHE A 135 10.08 -8.04 8.92
C PHE A 135 9.65 -7.21 10.14
N PHE A 136 9.02 -7.81 11.11
CA PHE A 136 8.63 -7.08 12.32
C PHE A 136 9.41 -7.61 13.53
N PRO A 137 9.98 -6.71 14.36
CA PRO A 137 10.69 -7.17 15.55
C PRO A 137 9.72 -7.90 16.48
N PRO A 138 10.19 -8.95 17.19
CA PRO A 138 9.39 -9.66 18.16
C PRO A 138 8.94 -8.71 19.27
N SER A 139 7.69 -8.85 19.71
CA SER A 139 7.18 -8.07 20.84
C SER A 139 8.02 -8.32 22.09
N GLN A 140 8.44 -7.25 22.75
CA GLN A 140 9.19 -7.31 24.01
C GLN A 140 8.26 -7.44 25.25
N GLY A 141 7.14 -8.15 25.14
CA GLY A 141 6.23 -8.39 26.24
C GLY A 141 5.38 -7.18 26.62
N ASN A 142 5.76 -6.38 27.57
CA ASN A 142 4.99 -5.19 28.03
C ASN A 142 5.27 -3.91 27.24
N SER A 143 5.72 -4.00 26.01
CA SER A 143 6.07 -2.83 25.20
C SER A 143 4.82 -2.07 24.73
N THR A 144 4.80 -0.76 24.97
CA THR A 144 3.80 0.16 24.44
C THR A 144 4.05 0.51 22.96
N GLN A 145 4.97 -0.20 22.31
CA GLN A 145 5.36 0.04 20.94
C GLN A 145 4.27 -0.38 19.95
N ILE A 146 4.09 0.43 18.92
CA ILE A 146 3.13 0.23 17.85
C ILE A 146 3.90 0.04 16.54
N LEU A 147 3.75 -1.12 15.93
CA LEU A 147 4.38 -1.44 14.66
C LEU A 147 3.67 -0.74 13.51
N PHE A 148 4.44 -0.26 12.56
CA PHE A 148 3.90 0.32 11.32
C PHE A 148 4.68 -0.12 10.09
N GLU A 149 3.98 -0.15 8.96
CA GLU A 149 4.53 -0.44 7.64
C GLU A 149 4.25 0.71 6.68
N LYS A 150 5.19 0.97 5.75
CA LYS A 150 4.99 1.90 4.64
C LYS A 150 5.27 1.20 3.32
N SER A 151 4.24 1.10 2.48
CA SER A 151 4.36 0.64 1.10
C SER A 151 3.51 1.53 0.20
N ALA A 152 4.17 2.45 -0.50
CA ALA A 152 3.47 3.50 -1.26
C ALA A 152 2.74 2.99 -2.51
N THR A 153 2.96 1.75 -2.90
CA THR A 153 2.24 1.05 -3.98
C THR A 153 0.90 0.44 -3.54
N TYR A 154 0.59 0.50 -2.24
CA TYR A 154 -0.67 -0.06 -1.72
C TYR A 154 -1.89 0.76 -2.13
N PHE A 155 -1.71 2.07 -2.31
CA PHE A 155 -2.81 3.00 -2.54
C PHE A 155 -3.69 2.60 -3.73
N ASP A 156 -3.06 2.26 -4.86
CA ASP A 156 -3.70 1.97 -6.15
C ASP A 156 -3.74 0.48 -6.52
N GLY A 157 -3.38 -0.39 -5.58
CA GLY A 157 -3.44 -1.84 -5.78
C GLY A 157 -4.88 -2.38 -5.67
N ASP A 158 -5.32 -3.13 -6.67
CA ASP A 158 -6.71 -3.57 -6.80
C ASP A 158 -7.20 -4.45 -5.65
N LEU A 159 -6.42 -5.39 -5.21
CA LEU A 159 -6.77 -6.34 -4.15
C LEU A 159 -6.22 -5.92 -2.78
N VAL A 160 -5.41 -4.88 -2.73
CA VAL A 160 -4.68 -4.49 -1.52
C VAL A 160 -5.61 -4.10 -0.37
N PRO A 161 -6.67 -3.27 -0.56
CA PRO A 161 -7.57 -2.93 0.55
C PRO A 161 -8.20 -4.16 1.21
N ARG A 162 -8.74 -5.07 0.41
CA ARG A 162 -9.37 -6.31 0.87
C ARG A 162 -8.38 -7.23 1.59
N ARG A 163 -7.17 -7.41 1.06
CA ARG A 163 -6.11 -8.23 1.66
C ARG A 163 -5.61 -7.64 2.97
N ALA A 164 -5.42 -6.32 2.99
CA ALA A 164 -5.02 -5.61 4.20
C ALA A 164 -6.07 -5.70 5.29
N HIS A 165 -7.36 -5.51 4.96
CA HIS A 165 -8.44 -5.61 5.92
C HIS A 165 -8.62 -7.03 6.47
N ALA A 166 -8.51 -8.05 5.64
CA ALA A 166 -8.60 -9.45 6.09
C ALA A 166 -7.55 -9.80 7.16
N LEU A 167 -6.32 -9.28 7.02
CA LEU A 167 -5.25 -9.51 7.99
C LEU A 167 -5.25 -8.50 9.14
N LEU A 168 -5.55 -7.25 8.87
CA LEU A 168 -5.38 -6.10 9.77
C LEU A 168 -6.67 -5.28 9.88
N PRO A 169 -7.81 -5.85 10.32
CA PRO A 169 -9.11 -5.18 10.29
C PRO A 169 -9.16 -3.91 11.15
N ASN A 170 -8.31 -3.83 12.18
CA ASN A 170 -8.24 -2.71 13.12
C ASN A 170 -7.11 -1.71 12.81
N ALA A 171 -6.41 -1.85 11.68
CA ALA A 171 -5.31 -0.97 11.34
C ALA A 171 -5.77 0.47 11.06
N LYS A 172 -4.89 1.43 11.39
CA LYS A 172 -5.00 2.82 10.95
C LYS A 172 -4.32 2.99 9.60
N ILE A 173 -5.02 3.56 8.64
CA ILE A 173 -4.57 3.74 7.27
C ILE A 173 -4.22 5.21 7.04
N ILE A 174 -3.06 5.48 6.48
CA ILE A 174 -2.58 6.84 6.18
C ILE A 174 -2.33 6.96 4.68
N ALA A 175 -3.12 7.79 4.02
CA ALA A 175 -2.92 8.21 2.64
C ALA A 175 -2.35 9.63 2.59
N ILE A 176 -1.48 9.91 1.61
CA ILE A 176 -0.86 11.24 1.44
C ILE A 176 -1.18 11.73 0.05
N LEU A 177 -1.86 12.86 -0.08
CA LEU A 177 -2.25 13.41 -1.36
C LEU A 177 -1.54 14.73 -1.64
N ILE A 178 -1.20 14.95 -2.90
CA ILE A 178 -0.72 16.22 -3.47
C ILE A 178 -1.44 16.45 -4.79
N SER A 179 -1.20 17.59 -5.47
CA SER A 179 -1.65 17.76 -6.84
C SER A 179 -1.33 16.51 -7.69
N PRO A 180 -2.33 15.85 -8.31
CA PRO A 180 -2.10 14.65 -9.09
C PRO A 180 -1.24 14.93 -10.33
N SER A 181 -1.29 16.14 -10.88
CA SER A 181 -0.44 16.61 -11.97
C SER A 181 1.04 16.63 -11.55
N LYS A 182 1.33 17.23 -10.39
CA LYS A 182 2.68 17.24 -9.80
C LYS A 182 3.18 15.84 -9.48
N ARG A 183 2.30 14.98 -8.95
CA ARG A 183 2.63 13.59 -8.66
C ARG A 183 3.01 12.81 -9.93
N ALA A 184 2.21 12.94 -11.00
CA ALA A 184 2.44 12.26 -12.27
C ALA A 184 3.80 12.66 -12.88
N TYR A 185 4.10 13.95 -12.88
CA TYR A 185 5.37 14.46 -13.36
C TYR A 185 6.55 13.98 -12.50
N SER A 186 6.40 14.03 -11.17
CA SER A 186 7.42 13.52 -10.25
C SER A 186 7.70 12.03 -10.44
N TRP A 187 6.67 11.24 -10.78
CA TRP A 187 6.82 9.82 -11.09
C TRP A 187 7.61 9.61 -12.39
N TYR A 188 7.23 10.28 -13.46
CA TYR A 188 7.96 10.21 -14.74
C TYR A 188 9.44 10.59 -14.57
N GLN A 189 9.74 11.71 -13.92
CA GLN A 189 11.10 12.15 -13.67
C GLN A 189 11.90 11.16 -12.81
N HIS A 190 11.22 10.53 -11.86
CA HIS A 190 11.84 9.51 -11.02
C HIS A 190 12.30 8.30 -11.83
N ILE A 191 11.44 7.70 -12.64
CA ILE A 191 11.82 6.52 -13.43
C ILE A 191 12.82 6.87 -14.53
N ARG A 192 12.70 8.04 -15.16
CA ARG A 192 13.69 8.56 -16.10
C ARG A 192 15.09 8.63 -15.46
N SER A 193 15.17 9.14 -14.23
CA SER A 193 16.44 9.23 -13.50
C SER A 193 17.01 7.87 -13.06
N HIS A 194 16.23 6.78 -13.16
CA HIS A 194 16.67 5.41 -12.92
C HIS A 194 16.94 4.64 -14.24
N GLY A 195 16.99 5.34 -15.36
CA GLY A 195 17.37 4.74 -16.63
C GLY A 195 16.26 3.97 -17.34
N ASP A 196 14.99 4.22 -17.00
CA ASP A 196 13.87 3.58 -17.72
C ASP A 196 13.93 3.93 -19.21
N PRO A 197 14.05 2.96 -20.11
CA PRO A 197 14.26 3.22 -21.54
C PRO A 197 13.09 3.93 -22.19
N VAL A 198 11.86 3.69 -21.73
CA VAL A 198 10.67 4.35 -22.27
C VAL A 198 10.65 5.82 -21.85
N ALA A 199 10.89 6.10 -20.56
CA ALA A 199 10.94 7.47 -20.07
C ALA A 199 12.13 8.27 -20.63
N ASN A 200 13.20 7.63 -21.05
CA ASN A 200 14.35 8.29 -21.70
C ASN A 200 14.07 8.62 -23.18
N ASN A 201 13.30 7.77 -23.88
CA ASN A 201 13.05 7.92 -25.31
C ASN A 201 11.83 8.77 -25.65
N TYR A 202 10.89 8.96 -24.69
CA TYR A 202 9.67 9.73 -24.92
C TYR A 202 9.57 10.91 -23.97
N THR A 203 9.09 12.05 -24.48
CA THR A 203 8.80 13.23 -23.65
C THR A 203 7.65 12.93 -22.68
N PHE A 204 7.57 13.69 -21.59
CA PHE A 204 6.45 13.54 -20.65
C PHE A 204 5.10 13.73 -21.34
N TYR A 205 4.99 14.73 -22.21
CA TYR A 205 3.78 14.99 -22.97
C TYR A 205 3.39 13.79 -23.85
N THR A 206 4.33 13.24 -24.59
CA THR A 206 4.09 12.03 -25.42
C THR A 206 3.59 10.85 -24.56
N VAL A 207 4.16 10.67 -23.37
CA VAL A 207 3.74 9.59 -22.46
C VAL A 207 2.30 9.79 -22.00
N ILE A 208 1.96 10.97 -21.46
CA ILE A 208 0.65 11.17 -20.84
C ILE A 208 -0.49 11.26 -21.87
N THR A 209 -0.19 11.60 -23.12
CA THR A 209 -1.16 11.70 -24.23
C THR A 209 -1.23 10.44 -25.08
N ALA A 210 -0.43 9.42 -24.81
CA ALA A 210 -0.48 8.16 -25.53
C ALA A 210 -1.91 7.58 -25.53
N ASN A 211 -2.42 7.24 -26.68
CA ASN A 211 -3.75 6.63 -26.85
C ASN A 211 -3.69 5.09 -26.76
N ASP A 212 -4.81 4.43 -26.95
CA ASP A 212 -4.89 2.99 -26.81
C ASP A 212 -4.28 2.23 -27.99
N SER A 213 -4.02 2.90 -29.12
CA SER A 213 -3.28 2.34 -30.28
C SER A 213 -1.76 2.47 -30.12
N ALA A 214 -1.26 3.20 -29.12
CA ALA A 214 0.15 3.35 -28.84
C ALA A 214 0.78 1.99 -28.43
N PRO A 215 2.09 1.80 -28.59
CA PRO A 215 2.79 0.60 -28.16
C PRO A 215 2.53 0.29 -26.67
N LYS A 216 2.43 -1.01 -26.32
CA LYS A 216 2.10 -1.46 -24.96
C LYS A 216 2.98 -0.82 -23.88
N HIS A 217 4.30 -0.79 -24.09
CA HIS A 217 5.25 -0.20 -23.14
C HIS A 217 4.96 1.29 -22.83
N LEU A 218 4.52 2.04 -23.85
CA LEU A 218 4.17 3.45 -23.69
C LEU A 218 2.84 3.63 -22.95
N ARG A 219 1.85 2.78 -23.25
CA ARG A 219 0.58 2.74 -22.50
C ARG A 219 0.78 2.34 -21.04
N ASP A 220 1.63 1.37 -20.78
CA ASP A 220 1.97 0.94 -19.42
C ASP A 220 2.61 2.08 -18.62
N LEU A 221 3.53 2.83 -19.25
CA LEU A 221 4.13 4.01 -18.64
C LEU A 221 3.10 5.11 -18.40
N ARG A 222 2.24 5.41 -19.38
CA ARG A 222 1.12 6.35 -19.22
C ARG A 222 0.27 5.98 -18.00
N ASN A 223 -0.15 4.73 -17.91
CA ASN A 223 -1.00 4.26 -16.84
C ASN A 223 -0.34 4.38 -15.46
N ARG A 224 0.93 4.06 -15.35
CA ARG A 224 1.74 4.25 -14.13
C ARG A 224 1.88 5.73 -13.75
N CYS A 225 1.96 6.62 -14.72
CA CYS A 225 1.96 8.07 -14.47
C CYS A 225 0.59 8.58 -14.04
N LEU A 226 -0.50 8.17 -14.68
CA LEU A 226 -1.79 8.81 -14.52
C LEU A 226 -2.71 8.14 -13.48
N ASN A 227 -2.81 6.81 -13.49
CA ASN A 227 -3.81 6.11 -12.69
C ASN A 227 -3.70 6.38 -11.18
N PRO A 228 -2.50 6.36 -10.54
CA PRO A 228 -2.42 6.59 -9.09
C PRO A 228 -2.85 8.00 -8.66
N GLY A 229 -3.08 8.93 -9.61
CA GLY A 229 -3.66 10.26 -9.36
C GLY A 229 -5.18 10.32 -9.33
N LYS A 230 -5.89 9.23 -9.64
CA LYS A 230 -7.35 9.12 -9.56
C LYS A 230 -7.80 8.86 -8.12
N TYR A 231 -7.50 9.79 -7.23
CA TYR A 231 -7.54 9.59 -5.78
C TYR A 231 -8.90 9.18 -5.23
N SER A 232 -10.00 9.79 -5.69
CA SER A 232 -11.35 9.43 -5.22
C SER A 232 -11.66 7.96 -5.48
N HIS A 233 -11.32 7.44 -6.66
CA HIS A 233 -11.54 6.06 -7.03
C HIS A 233 -10.85 5.07 -6.08
N TYR A 234 -9.58 5.32 -5.75
CA TYR A 234 -8.85 4.42 -4.84
C TYR A 234 -9.23 4.62 -3.38
N LEU A 235 -9.50 5.86 -2.95
CA LEU A 235 -9.98 6.10 -1.59
C LEU A 235 -11.32 5.43 -1.32
N GLU A 236 -12.24 5.42 -2.28
CA GLU A 236 -13.53 4.72 -2.14
C GLU A 236 -13.35 3.22 -1.97
N ARG A 237 -12.36 2.61 -2.62
CA ARG A 237 -12.02 1.19 -2.42
C ARG A 237 -11.48 0.91 -1.01
N TRP A 238 -10.65 1.80 -0.47
CA TRP A 238 -10.20 1.70 0.90
C TRP A 238 -11.33 1.94 1.90
N LEU A 239 -12.26 2.85 1.60
CA LEU A 239 -13.44 3.13 2.41
C LEU A 239 -14.51 2.02 2.35
N ALA A 240 -14.48 1.16 1.34
CA ALA A 240 -15.32 -0.03 1.26
C ALA A 240 -14.90 -1.11 2.28
N GLU A 241 -13.62 -1.14 2.65
CA GLU A 241 -13.07 -2.11 3.58
C GLU A 241 -12.86 -1.53 5.00
N TYR A 242 -12.41 -0.29 5.11
CA TYR A 242 -12.10 0.37 6.38
C TYR A 242 -13.06 1.53 6.65
N SER A 243 -13.46 1.70 7.90
CA SER A 243 -14.28 2.85 8.30
C SER A 243 -13.52 4.17 8.10
N SER A 244 -14.27 5.26 7.86
CA SER A 244 -13.67 6.60 7.68
C SER A 244 -12.83 7.07 8.88
N HIS A 245 -13.11 6.55 10.09
CA HIS A 245 -12.34 6.83 11.30
C HIS A 245 -10.99 6.12 11.36
N GLN A 246 -10.81 5.09 10.55
CA GLN A 246 -9.54 4.37 10.44
C GLN A 246 -8.63 4.95 9.35
N ILE A 247 -9.15 5.77 8.45
CA ILE A 247 -8.40 6.32 7.33
C ILE A 247 -8.07 7.80 7.60
N HIS A 248 -6.79 8.17 7.57
CA HIS A 248 -6.33 9.56 7.60
C HIS A 248 -5.80 9.98 6.24
N ILE A 249 -6.37 11.05 5.70
CA ILE A 249 -5.96 11.64 4.42
C ILE A 249 -5.14 12.88 4.74
N LEU A 250 -3.86 12.83 4.42
CA LEU A 250 -2.87 13.84 4.74
C LEU A 250 -2.54 14.69 3.51
N ASP A 251 -2.47 16.01 3.67
CA ASP A 251 -1.96 16.90 2.64
C ASP A 251 -0.43 16.84 2.59
N GLY A 252 0.11 16.27 1.50
CA GLY A 252 1.55 16.16 1.30
C GLY A 252 2.24 17.51 1.02
N SER A 253 1.50 18.53 0.62
CA SER A 253 2.03 19.90 0.48
C SER A 253 2.31 20.48 1.87
N LEU A 254 1.39 20.32 2.80
CA LEU A 254 1.57 20.72 4.20
C LEU A 254 2.64 19.89 4.89
N LEU A 255 2.75 18.58 4.59
CA LEU A 255 3.85 17.76 5.11
C LEU A 255 5.23 18.30 4.70
N ARG A 256 5.31 18.96 3.56
CA ARG A 256 6.56 19.60 3.08
C ARG A 256 6.81 20.96 3.72
N SER A 257 5.78 21.81 3.87
CA SER A 257 5.91 23.19 4.37
C SER A 257 5.81 23.28 5.90
N GLU A 258 4.97 22.46 6.53
CA GLU A 258 4.62 22.52 7.96
C GLU A 258 4.61 21.15 8.62
N PRO A 259 5.69 20.35 8.53
CA PRO A 259 5.69 18.97 8.98
C PRO A 259 5.33 18.78 10.46
N ALA A 260 5.74 19.71 11.32
CA ALA A 260 5.43 19.63 12.76
C ALA A 260 3.92 19.72 13.02
N ALA A 261 3.21 20.63 12.35
CA ALA A 261 1.75 20.77 12.49
C ALA A 261 1.03 19.51 11.97
N VAL A 262 1.49 18.97 10.85
CA VAL A 262 0.96 17.71 10.27
C VAL A 262 1.18 16.55 11.25
N MET A 263 2.38 16.40 11.80
CA MET A 263 2.68 15.34 12.78
C MET A 263 1.88 15.49 14.06
N ASN A 264 1.61 16.71 14.54
CA ASN A 264 0.73 16.93 15.68
C ASN A 264 -0.70 16.41 15.43
N THR A 265 -1.24 16.67 14.24
CA THR A 265 -2.55 16.16 13.86
C THR A 265 -2.55 14.63 13.75
N LEU A 266 -1.48 14.09 13.18
CA LEU A 266 -1.34 12.65 12.98
C LEU A 266 -1.21 11.89 14.32
N GLN A 267 -0.46 12.42 15.28
CA GLN A 267 -0.35 11.85 16.64
C GLN A 267 -1.72 11.72 17.31
N LYS A 268 -2.57 12.75 17.20
CA LYS A 268 -3.95 12.72 17.70
C LYS A 268 -4.77 11.61 17.04
N PHE A 269 -4.68 11.49 15.70
CA PHE A 269 -5.36 10.42 14.95
C PHE A 269 -4.89 9.03 15.38
N LEU A 270 -3.59 8.85 15.57
CA LEU A 270 -2.98 7.59 16.00
C LEU A 270 -3.22 7.27 17.47
N LYS A 271 -3.64 8.26 18.27
CA LYS A 271 -3.81 8.18 19.74
C LYS A 271 -2.51 7.78 20.43
N ILE A 272 -1.41 8.38 20.02
CA ILE A 272 -0.07 8.20 20.62
C ILE A 272 0.31 9.43 21.45
N PRO A 273 1.27 9.31 22.38
CA PRO A 273 1.76 10.44 23.15
C PRO A 273 2.26 11.57 22.27
N HIS A 274 2.20 12.79 22.77
CA HIS A 274 2.67 13.96 22.04
C HIS A 274 4.21 14.02 22.03
N LEU A 275 4.77 14.15 20.82
CA LEU A 275 6.19 14.44 20.57
C LEU A 275 6.27 15.80 19.85
N ASP A 276 7.10 16.70 20.36
CA ASP A 276 7.29 18.04 19.77
C ASP A 276 8.25 17.98 18.57
N TYR A 277 7.69 17.89 17.38
CA TYR A 277 8.45 17.83 16.12
C TYR A 277 9.13 19.15 15.76
N ASN A 278 8.76 20.30 16.37
CA ASN A 278 9.48 21.55 16.11
C ASN A 278 10.94 21.48 16.61
N LYS A 279 11.20 20.71 17.66
CA LYS A 279 12.54 20.48 18.17
C LYS A 279 13.36 19.47 17.36
N LEU A 280 12.68 18.62 16.60
CA LEU A 280 13.29 17.48 15.90
C LEU A 280 13.49 17.74 14.40
N LEU A 281 12.86 18.76 13.85
CA LEU A 281 12.90 19.09 12.43
C LEU A 281 13.43 20.49 12.20
N LYS A 282 14.38 20.63 11.26
CA LYS A 282 14.95 21.91 10.84
C LYS A 282 14.87 22.04 9.32
N TYR A 283 14.39 23.18 8.84
CA TYR A 283 14.36 23.47 7.41
C TYR A 283 15.76 23.67 6.88
N ASP A 284 16.10 23.00 5.78
CA ASP A 284 17.35 23.17 5.04
C ASP A 284 17.06 23.94 3.75
N PRO A 285 17.51 25.22 3.62
CA PRO A 285 17.23 26.03 2.43
C PRO A 285 17.88 25.48 1.16
N LYS A 286 19.03 24.80 1.29
CA LYS A 286 19.72 24.20 0.14
C LYS A 286 18.97 22.99 -0.42
N LYS A 287 18.30 22.25 0.46
CA LYS A 287 17.49 21.07 0.10
C LYS A 287 16.04 21.42 -0.24
N GLY A 288 15.51 22.52 0.30
CA GLY A 288 14.14 22.96 0.13
C GLY A 288 13.11 22.09 0.86
N PHE A 289 13.53 21.40 1.96
CA PHE A 289 12.67 20.60 2.83
C PHE A 289 13.25 20.44 4.24
N PHE A 290 12.44 19.93 5.16
CA PHE A 290 12.84 19.71 6.55
C PHE A 290 13.70 18.46 6.72
N CYS A 291 14.77 18.59 7.49
CA CYS A 291 15.70 17.53 7.85
C CYS A 291 15.60 17.23 9.34
N GLN A 292 15.93 16.02 9.73
CA GLN A 292 15.97 15.59 11.12
C GLN A 292 17.15 16.22 11.86
N VAL A 293 16.93 16.74 13.04
CA VAL A 293 17.99 17.17 13.97
C VAL A 293 18.46 15.93 14.75
N THR A 294 19.76 15.67 14.74
CA THR A 294 20.38 14.57 15.49
C THR A 294 20.84 15.05 16.88
N SER A 295 21.15 14.10 17.78
CA SER A 295 21.61 14.38 19.14
C SER A 295 22.82 15.33 19.24
N ASN A 296 23.60 15.46 18.15
CA ASN A 296 24.77 16.37 18.09
C ASN A 296 24.44 17.70 17.39
N GLU A 297 23.18 18.11 17.36
CA GLU A 297 22.67 19.29 16.65
C GLU A 297 22.95 19.33 15.14
N LYS A 298 23.49 18.25 14.59
CA LYS A 298 23.67 18.08 13.15
C LYS A 298 22.35 17.71 12.49
N THR A 299 22.19 18.14 11.25
CA THR A 299 21.00 17.77 10.47
C THR A 299 21.27 16.54 9.60
N LYS A 300 20.37 15.56 9.67
CA LYS A 300 20.33 14.40 8.78
C LYS A 300 19.14 14.55 7.84
N CYS A 301 19.44 14.78 6.57
CA CYS A 301 18.42 14.91 5.53
C CYS A 301 18.15 13.58 4.83
N LEU A 302 17.00 13.49 4.15
CA LEU A 302 16.70 12.39 3.26
C LEU A 302 17.79 12.23 2.18
N GLY A 303 18.03 11.00 1.75
CA GLY A 303 19.08 10.67 0.78
C GLY A 303 18.96 11.44 -0.55
N LYS A 304 20.04 11.50 -1.32
CA LYS A 304 20.16 12.25 -2.58
C LYS A 304 19.07 11.95 -3.63
N SER A 305 18.41 10.78 -3.53
CA SER A 305 17.30 10.39 -4.42
C SER A 305 15.95 11.02 -4.04
N LYS A 306 15.87 11.73 -2.91
CA LYS A 306 14.64 12.37 -2.40
C LYS A 306 14.72 13.88 -2.50
N GLY A 307 13.58 14.54 -2.71
CA GLY A 307 13.53 16.00 -2.86
C GLY A 307 14.27 16.54 -4.09
N ARG A 308 14.39 15.74 -5.15
CA ARG A 308 15.03 16.20 -6.39
C ARG A 308 14.30 17.41 -6.95
N VAL A 309 15.08 18.41 -7.35
CA VAL A 309 14.59 19.53 -8.14
C VAL A 309 14.52 19.05 -9.59
N TYR A 310 13.35 19.11 -10.18
CA TYR A 310 13.13 18.80 -11.59
C TYR A 310 12.92 20.10 -12.38
N PRO A 311 13.22 20.11 -13.69
CA PRO A 311 12.79 21.21 -14.55
C PRO A 311 11.29 21.45 -14.40
N PRO A 312 10.82 22.70 -14.58
CA PRO A 312 9.40 22.97 -14.61
C PRO A 312 8.69 22.08 -15.64
N MET A 313 7.49 21.62 -15.30
CA MET A 313 6.64 20.91 -16.26
C MET A 313 6.21 21.90 -17.36
N ASP A 314 6.26 21.45 -18.60
CA ASP A 314 5.85 22.27 -19.73
C ASP A 314 4.35 22.63 -19.67
N GLU A 315 3.98 23.73 -20.31
CA GLU A 315 2.63 24.27 -20.25
C GLU A 315 1.59 23.35 -20.91
N VAL A 316 1.97 22.68 -22.00
CA VAL A 316 1.07 21.77 -22.73
C VAL A 316 0.71 20.55 -21.87
N SER A 317 1.71 19.94 -21.23
CA SER A 317 1.50 18.87 -20.26
C SER A 317 0.65 19.33 -19.06
N THR A 318 0.89 20.54 -18.58
CA THR A 318 0.13 21.11 -17.46
C THR A 318 -1.35 21.27 -17.83
N LYS A 319 -1.66 21.85 -19.01
CA LYS A 319 -3.03 22.01 -19.50
C LYS A 319 -3.72 20.67 -19.72
N PHE A 320 -3.00 19.70 -20.32
CA PHE A 320 -3.54 18.34 -20.51
C PHE A 320 -3.91 17.68 -19.18
N LEU A 321 -3.01 17.70 -18.20
CA LEU A 321 -3.25 17.04 -16.90
C LEU A 321 -4.38 17.70 -16.10
N ARG A 322 -4.48 19.01 -16.11
CA ARG A 322 -5.60 19.72 -15.49
C ARG A 322 -6.93 19.23 -16.06
N ARG A 323 -7.07 19.24 -17.39
CA ARG A 323 -8.27 18.72 -18.06
C ARG A 323 -8.52 17.25 -17.75
N TYR A 324 -7.47 16.43 -17.78
CA TYR A 324 -7.56 15.00 -17.50
C TYR A 324 -8.06 14.72 -16.07
N TYR A 325 -7.55 15.45 -15.07
CA TYR A 325 -7.91 15.25 -13.68
C TYR A 325 -9.14 16.02 -13.21
N THR A 326 -9.74 16.90 -14.00
CA THR A 326 -10.89 17.73 -13.56
C THR A 326 -12.01 16.91 -12.94
N GLN A 327 -12.48 15.87 -13.61
CA GLN A 327 -13.54 15.00 -13.08
C GLN A 327 -13.10 14.25 -11.82
N HIS A 328 -11.87 13.76 -11.78
CA HIS A 328 -11.31 13.04 -10.62
C HIS A 328 -11.12 13.98 -9.43
N ASN A 329 -10.67 15.21 -9.65
CA ASN A 329 -10.50 16.22 -8.62
C ASN A 329 -11.86 16.70 -8.08
N THR A 330 -12.87 16.86 -8.95
CA THR A 330 -14.25 17.16 -8.54
C THR A 330 -14.82 16.03 -7.66
N ALA A 331 -14.63 14.78 -8.08
CA ALA A 331 -15.05 13.63 -7.27
C ALA A 331 -14.33 13.57 -5.93
N LEU A 332 -13.02 13.86 -5.90
CA LEU A 332 -12.25 13.93 -4.67
C LEU A 332 -12.76 15.03 -3.72
N SER A 333 -13.02 16.23 -4.25
CA SER A 333 -13.56 17.33 -3.45
C SER A 333 -14.90 16.94 -2.79
N LYS A 334 -15.82 16.35 -3.57
CA LYS A 334 -17.09 15.84 -3.05
C LYS A 334 -16.90 14.76 -1.99
N LEU A 335 -15.96 13.83 -2.22
CA LEU A 335 -15.65 12.78 -1.25
C LEU A 335 -15.12 13.36 0.06
N LEU A 336 -14.18 14.31 0.03
CA LEU A 336 -13.63 14.94 1.23
C LEU A 336 -14.71 15.68 2.02
N VAL A 337 -15.59 16.43 1.35
CA VAL A 337 -16.73 17.11 1.99
C VAL A 337 -17.67 16.09 2.65
N ARG A 338 -18.03 15.01 1.95
CA ARG A 338 -18.87 13.92 2.50
C ARG A 338 -18.25 13.30 3.76
N LEU A 339 -16.92 13.22 3.83
CA LEU A 339 -16.19 12.69 4.98
C LEU A 339 -15.96 13.73 6.09
N GLY A 340 -16.48 14.96 5.96
CA GLY A 340 -16.23 16.05 6.92
C GLY A 340 -14.77 16.49 6.97
N ARG A 341 -14.02 16.35 5.88
CA ARG A 341 -12.60 16.69 5.82
C ARG A 341 -12.35 17.97 5.02
N PRO A 342 -11.34 18.76 5.40
CA PRO A 342 -11.01 19.98 4.66
C PRO A 342 -10.55 19.65 3.24
N VAL A 343 -10.95 20.48 2.29
CA VAL A 343 -10.47 20.44 0.91
C VAL A 343 -9.10 21.13 0.86
N PRO A 344 -8.02 20.42 0.47
CA PRO A 344 -6.68 21.00 0.40
C PRO A 344 -6.57 22.17 -0.58
N GLN A 345 -5.68 23.13 -0.31
CA GLN A 345 -5.51 24.30 -1.18
C GLN A 345 -5.11 23.90 -2.60
N TRP A 346 -4.19 22.94 -2.78
CA TRP A 346 -3.81 22.46 -4.11
C TRP A 346 -4.99 21.90 -4.92
N LEU A 347 -5.99 21.31 -4.24
CA LEU A 347 -7.19 20.80 -4.92
C LEU A 347 -8.12 21.91 -5.35
N LYS A 348 -8.27 22.96 -4.53
CA LYS A 348 -9.00 24.19 -4.92
C LYS A 348 -8.34 24.85 -6.12
N ASP A 349 -7.01 24.96 -6.12
CA ASP A 349 -6.23 25.56 -7.22
C ASP A 349 -6.37 24.74 -8.52
N GLU A 350 -6.37 23.42 -8.45
CA GLU A 350 -6.59 22.53 -9.60
C GLU A 350 -8.02 22.68 -10.18
N LEU A 351 -9.01 22.94 -9.32
CA LEU A 351 -10.42 23.11 -9.74
C LEU A 351 -10.73 24.52 -10.26
N SER A 352 -10.09 25.56 -9.73
CA SER A 352 -10.33 26.95 -10.16
C SER A 352 -9.64 27.31 -11.48
N ASN A 353 -8.60 26.59 -11.86
CA ASN A 353 -7.81 26.84 -13.07
C ASN A 353 -8.07 25.78 -14.17
N GLY A 354 -9.12 24.98 -14.06
CA GLY A 354 -9.54 23.91 -14.98
C GLY A 354 -10.81 24.33 -15.78
#